data_4489d75116c0f0bc251935736cd115c1
#
_entry.id   4489d75116c0f0bc251935736cd115c1
#
_cell.length_a   1.000
_cell.length_b   1.000
_cell.length_c   1.000
_cell.angle_alpha   90.00
_cell.angle_beta   90.00
_cell.angle_gamma   90.00
#
_symmetry.space_group_name_H-M   'P 1'
#
loop_
_entity.id
_entity.type
_entity.pdbx_description
1 polymer ?
#
loop_
_entity_poly.entity_id
_entity_poly.type
_entity_poly.pdbx_seq_one_letter_code
_entity_poly.pdbx_strand_id
1 'polypeptide(L)'
;LISQLSRARSSEERNDALWQIHRAGGKKSQETIRAAFDDRSVDVRIAAVMSAGLSGDVDALDQLHEMIAAEKDASVRRAIATALGRIGEVKSNGRLIRAAGREIPRFEEHAIIHSLNRVYGRMTNSSFKYTAPQIGRLPSGSARAALIAFEQMTPNPLRPEHILPLFDISNGDMQRAAGWVFNRHPEWITNIVGHLHKKLLQYSLNEAELASMKELFEEFSGTRVMQDLMADAYSNVRLEEDRRKMLFDVMRNAEVNPVPGKWIGALKLALISEDDFTRTAAFEMIERHNLAGFEDFIAQTAEVDKRDDIRFRAFTLLAKWGELSGEQIGYLFDQLEPDAQVSPTRRLGAARALSQAKLPAKDLSRIVTEFIPKADIATLPILLESFRGRTNATIGQNLIESLLDNQKLWPNIRPRLLPAVLKGFPEKVQVEAQILIGKVAAAHQSSLAGLRSFSHLLEGGEAGNGRRVFFSEVARCASCHRVGALGNAIGPDLSRIGRVRGGLDLLEAIVQPDTRLVPGFETYRVRTKSGAVNGILVEESATAVALQVNATRVMRLPTAAIESFDSVPASIMPSGLHEGLTENQLRDLLAFLRSLRGG
;
A
#
# COMPACT_ATOMS: atom_id res chain seq x y z
N LEU A 1 5.64 -55.06 -30.15
CA LEU A 1 5.60 -53.89 -29.28
C LEU A 1 5.84 -54.25 -27.80
N ILE A 2 5.09 -55.24 -27.23
CA ILE A 2 5.27 -55.67 -25.83
C ILE A 2 6.67 -56.24 -25.59
N SER A 3 7.19 -57.05 -26.50
CA SER A 3 8.56 -57.55 -26.43
C SER A 3 9.64 -56.46 -26.63
N GLN A 4 9.31 -55.37 -27.25
CA GLN A 4 10.20 -54.21 -27.35
C GLN A 4 10.33 -53.49 -26.00
N LEU A 5 9.22 -53.29 -25.28
CA LEU A 5 9.23 -52.71 -23.94
C LEU A 5 10.10 -53.52 -22.96
N SER A 6 9.97 -54.87 -22.99
CA SER A 6 10.77 -55.74 -22.11
C SER A 6 12.26 -55.81 -22.48
N ARG A 7 12.65 -55.48 -23.70
CA ARG A 7 14.05 -55.44 -24.19
C ARG A 7 14.70 -54.06 -24.12
N ALA A 8 13.89 -53.02 -23.90
CA ALA A 8 14.37 -51.62 -23.86
C ALA A 8 15.35 -51.41 -22.72
N ARG A 9 16.53 -50.86 -23.02
CA ARG A 9 17.62 -50.65 -22.07
C ARG A 9 17.60 -49.25 -21.45
N SER A 10 17.14 -48.26 -22.20
CA SER A 10 17.02 -46.89 -21.71
C SER A 10 15.58 -46.51 -21.31
N SER A 11 15.41 -45.45 -20.52
CA SER A 11 14.09 -44.90 -20.19
C SER A 11 13.40 -44.30 -21.42
N GLU A 12 14.15 -43.76 -22.35
CA GLU A 12 13.66 -43.19 -23.61
C GLU A 12 13.06 -44.29 -24.49
N GLU A 13 13.78 -45.41 -24.69
CA GLU A 13 13.26 -46.55 -25.43
C GLU A 13 11.98 -47.15 -24.80
N ARG A 14 11.90 -47.20 -23.45
CA ARG A 14 10.70 -47.66 -22.75
C ARG A 14 9.53 -46.69 -22.92
N ASN A 15 9.80 -45.38 -22.88
CA ASN A 15 8.79 -44.35 -23.09
C ASN A 15 8.21 -44.43 -24.50
N ASP A 16 9.06 -44.56 -25.52
CA ASP A 16 8.64 -44.68 -26.91
C ASP A 16 7.82 -45.98 -27.14
N ALA A 17 8.26 -47.06 -26.58
CA ALA A 17 7.53 -48.34 -26.65
C ALA A 17 6.15 -48.22 -25.99
N LEU A 18 6.00 -47.56 -24.84
CA LEU A 18 4.73 -47.30 -24.20
C LEU A 18 3.76 -46.51 -25.07
N TRP A 19 4.25 -45.44 -25.72
CA TRP A 19 3.40 -44.64 -26.61
C TRP A 19 3.00 -45.41 -27.89
N GLN A 20 3.85 -46.33 -28.38
CA GLN A 20 3.48 -47.20 -29.46
C GLN A 20 2.43 -48.23 -29.03
N ILE A 21 2.57 -48.83 -27.82
CA ILE A 21 1.59 -49.74 -27.22
C ILE A 21 0.26 -49.01 -26.99
N HIS A 22 0.30 -47.77 -26.50
CA HIS A 22 -0.89 -46.94 -26.35
C HIS A 22 -1.64 -46.77 -27.69
N ARG A 23 -0.92 -46.43 -28.76
CA ARG A 23 -1.51 -46.27 -30.11
C ARG A 23 -2.09 -47.56 -30.67
N ALA A 24 -1.50 -48.71 -30.34
CA ALA A 24 -2.02 -50.01 -30.76
C ALA A 24 -3.37 -50.32 -30.09
N GLY A 25 -3.59 -49.85 -28.88
CA GLY A 25 -4.86 -50.00 -28.16
C GLY A 25 -5.20 -51.45 -27.75
N GLY A 26 -6.36 -51.61 -27.18
CA GLY A 26 -6.89 -52.89 -26.75
C GLY A 26 -6.48 -53.34 -25.34
N LYS A 27 -7.17 -54.33 -24.78
CA LYS A 27 -7.05 -54.75 -23.39
C LYS A 27 -5.64 -55.17 -22.98
N LYS A 28 -4.94 -55.91 -23.86
CA LYS A 28 -3.56 -56.35 -23.61
C LYS A 28 -2.57 -55.20 -23.58
N SER A 29 -2.81 -54.12 -24.34
CA SER A 29 -2.04 -52.87 -24.28
C SER A 29 -2.25 -52.19 -22.95
N GLN A 30 -3.49 -52.08 -22.47
CA GLN A 30 -3.82 -51.48 -21.18
C GLN A 30 -3.15 -52.26 -20.02
N GLU A 31 -3.21 -53.57 -20.01
CA GLU A 31 -2.53 -54.42 -19.02
C GLU A 31 -1.01 -54.16 -18.99
N THR A 32 -0.40 -54.07 -20.18
CA THR A 32 1.04 -53.80 -20.31
C THR A 32 1.40 -52.40 -19.81
N ILE A 33 0.56 -51.40 -20.07
CA ILE A 33 0.75 -50.01 -19.61
C ILE A 33 0.63 -49.95 -18.09
N ARG A 34 -0.35 -50.63 -17.47
CA ARG A 34 -0.48 -50.71 -16.01
C ARG A 34 0.75 -51.33 -15.33
N ALA A 35 1.37 -52.34 -15.94
CA ALA A 35 2.60 -52.93 -15.44
C ALA A 35 3.80 -51.95 -15.40
N ALA A 36 3.77 -50.84 -16.14
CA ALA A 36 4.79 -49.83 -16.14
C ALA A 36 4.55 -48.69 -15.11
N PHE A 37 3.52 -48.77 -14.30
CA PHE A 37 3.27 -47.76 -13.23
C PHE A 37 4.34 -47.76 -12.16
N ASP A 38 5.06 -48.87 -11.97
CA ASP A 38 6.15 -49.02 -11.01
C ASP A 38 7.54 -48.91 -11.66
N ASP A 39 7.65 -48.39 -12.91
CA ASP A 39 8.94 -48.23 -13.55
C ASP A 39 9.85 -47.31 -12.73
N ARG A 40 11.14 -47.65 -12.68
CA ARG A 40 12.16 -46.84 -11.98
C ARG A 40 12.30 -45.39 -12.49
N SER A 41 11.98 -45.16 -13.78
CA SER A 41 12.05 -43.83 -14.41
C SER A 41 10.77 -43.04 -14.18
N VAL A 42 10.90 -41.83 -13.71
CA VAL A 42 9.80 -40.86 -13.56
C VAL A 42 9.08 -40.64 -14.88
N ASP A 43 9.81 -40.46 -15.99
CA ASP A 43 9.24 -40.18 -17.30
C ASP A 43 8.40 -41.37 -17.82
N VAL A 44 8.85 -42.60 -17.56
CA VAL A 44 8.13 -43.81 -17.94
C VAL A 44 6.85 -43.97 -17.12
N ARG A 45 6.92 -43.70 -15.79
CA ARG A 45 5.69 -43.71 -14.96
C ARG A 45 4.69 -42.65 -15.42
N ILE A 46 5.16 -41.42 -15.74
CA ILE A 46 4.31 -40.35 -16.27
C ILE A 46 3.63 -40.80 -17.57
N ALA A 47 4.39 -41.36 -18.51
CA ALA A 47 3.84 -41.82 -19.79
C ALA A 47 2.82 -42.95 -19.63
N ALA A 48 3.09 -43.92 -18.75
CA ALA A 48 2.18 -45.01 -18.47
C ALA A 48 0.86 -44.50 -17.85
N VAL A 49 0.93 -43.66 -16.83
CA VAL A 49 -0.24 -43.03 -16.16
C VAL A 49 -1.05 -42.18 -17.14
N MET A 50 -0.38 -41.34 -17.92
CA MET A 50 -1.05 -40.51 -18.93
C MET A 50 -1.73 -41.37 -20.00
N SER A 51 -1.09 -42.42 -20.43
CA SER A 51 -1.62 -43.36 -21.40
C SER A 51 -2.90 -44.05 -20.88
N ALA A 52 -2.91 -44.53 -19.62
CA ALA A 52 -4.09 -45.09 -18.99
C ALA A 52 -5.27 -44.11 -18.94
N GLY A 53 -4.98 -42.84 -18.53
CA GLY A 53 -5.99 -41.81 -18.54
C GLY A 53 -6.53 -41.43 -19.92
N LEU A 54 -5.69 -41.46 -20.95
CA LEU A 54 -6.06 -41.14 -22.33
C LEU A 54 -6.86 -42.28 -23.00
N SER A 55 -6.51 -43.55 -22.70
CA SER A 55 -7.20 -44.72 -23.24
C SER A 55 -8.51 -45.05 -22.51
N GLY A 56 -8.86 -44.28 -21.47
CA GLY A 56 -10.07 -44.56 -20.67
C GLY A 56 -9.99 -45.86 -19.87
N ASP A 57 -8.79 -46.26 -19.45
CA ASP A 57 -8.55 -47.52 -18.75
C ASP A 57 -9.06 -47.49 -17.31
N VAL A 58 -10.34 -47.86 -17.11
CA VAL A 58 -10.97 -47.87 -15.78
C VAL A 58 -10.42 -48.97 -14.86
N ASP A 59 -9.83 -50.02 -15.39
CA ASP A 59 -9.20 -51.09 -14.61
C ASP A 59 -7.90 -50.57 -13.91
N ALA A 60 -7.38 -49.42 -14.32
CA ALA A 60 -6.24 -48.77 -13.67
C ALA A 60 -6.61 -48.03 -12.37
N LEU A 61 -7.90 -47.82 -12.06
CA LEU A 61 -8.35 -46.95 -10.98
C LEU A 61 -7.79 -47.33 -9.61
N ASP A 62 -7.84 -48.60 -9.23
CA ASP A 62 -7.37 -49.01 -7.90
C ASP A 62 -5.87 -48.77 -7.73
N GLN A 63 -5.05 -49.10 -8.75
CA GLN A 63 -3.61 -48.82 -8.73
C GLN A 63 -3.34 -47.29 -8.67
N LEU A 64 -4.05 -46.49 -9.45
CA LEU A 64 -3.91 -45.02 -9.42
C LEU A 64 -4.32 -44.40 -8.09
N HIS A 65 -5.34 -44.99 -7.41
CA HIS A 65 -5.75 -44.57 -6.05
C HIS A 65 -4.69 -44.89 -5.00
N GLU A 66 -3.94 -45.96 -5.13
CA GLU A 66 -2.82 -46.28 -4.25
C GLU A 66 -1.61 -45.40 -4.57
N MET A 67 -1.27 -45.25 -5.84
CA MET A 67 -0.12 -44.47 -6.30
C MET A 67 -0.22 -43.02 -5.89
N ILE A 68 -1.37 -42.35 -6.00
CA ILE A 68 -1.47 -40.93 -5.64
C ILE A 68 -1.13 -40.65 -4.17
N ALA A 69 -1.31 -41.69 -3.32
CA ALA A 69 -0.96 -41.61 -1.91
C ALA A 69 0.52 -41.91 -1.64
N ALA A 70 1.14 -42.81 -2.41
CA ALA A 70 2.48 -43.35 -2.16
C ALA A 70 3.58 -42.71 -3.00
N GLU A 71 3.27 -42.17 -4.18
CA GLU A 71 4.25 -41.57 -5.10
C GLU A 71 4.95 -40.35 -4.49
N LYS A 72 6.27 -40.31 -4.65
CA LYS A 72 7.14 -39.23 -4.12
C LYS A 72 7.35 -38.09 -5.11
N ASP A 73 7.36 -38.39 -6.41
CA ASP A 73 7.58 -37.41 -7.45
C ASP A 73 6.32 -36.58 -7.75
N ALA A 74 6.42 -35.27 -7.64
CA ALA A 74 5.30 -34.34 -7.85
C ALA A 74 4.76 -34.36 -9.29
N SER A 75 5.63 -34.60 -10.28
CA SER A 75 5.23 -34.66 -11.70
C SER A 75 4.41 -35.91 -12.00
N VAL A 76 4.79 -37.05 -11.37
CA VAL A 76 4.01 -38.29 -11.47
C VAL A 76 2.68 -38.11 -10.74
N ARG A 77 2.65 -37.56 -9.52
CA ARG A 77 1.38 -37.28 -8.81
C ARG A 77 0.44 -36.39 -9.61
N ARG A 78 1.00 -35.36 -10.28
CA ARG A 78 0.24 -34.50 -11.20
C ARG A 78 -0.36 -35.29 -12.36
N ALA A 79 0.40 -36.22 -12.96
CA ALA A 79 -0.08 -37.07 -14.02
C ALA A 79 -1.20 -38.02 -13.52
N ILE A 80 -1.03 -38.59 -12.31
CA ILE A 80 -2.05 -39.46 -11.68
C ILE A 80 -3.33 -38.65 -11.43
N ALA A 81 -3.22 -37.44 -10.84
CA ALA A 81 -4.38 -36.59 -10.64
C ALA A 81 -5.11 -36.33 -11.97
N THR A 82 -4.37 -36.01 -13.04
CA THR A 82 -4.94 -35.79 -14.37
C THR A 82 -5.63 -37.04 -14.95
N ALA A 83 -5.04 -38.21 -14.78
CA ALA A 83 -5.63 -39.49 -15.20
C ALA A 83 -6.92 -39.77 -14.41
N LEU A 84 -6.90 -39.61 -13.08
CA LEU A 84 -8.10 -39.74 -12.23
C LEU A 84 -9.18 -38.72 -12.62
N GLY A 85 -8.82 -37.51 -13.04
CA GLY A 85 -9.78 -36.54 -13.59
C GLY A 85 -10.47 -37.03 -14.87
N ARG A 86 -9.83 -37.86 -15.66
CA ARG A 86 -10.37 -38.43 -16.92
C ARG A 86 -11.25 -39.65 -16.70
N ILE A 87 -10.77 -40.61 -15.92
CA ILE A 87 -11.41 -41.95 -15.77
C ILE A 87 -12.00 -42.18 -14.39
N GLY A 88 -11.73 -41.28 -13.42
CA GLY A 88 -12.12 -41.45 -12.02
C GLY A 88 -13.63 -41.45 -11.78
N GLU A 89 -14.02 -42.09 -10.70
CA GLU A 89 -15.36 -42.22 -10.16
C GLU A 89 -15.51 -41.56 -8.80
N VAL A 90 -16.65 -41.67 -8.11
CA VAL A 90 -16.94 -41.06 -6.80
C VAL A 90 -15.81 -41.23 -5.78
N LYS A 91 -15.24 -42.44 -5.70
CA LYS A 91 -14.15 -42.76 -4.76
C LYS A 91 -12.87 -41.94 -5.04
N SER A 92 -12.64 -41.56 -6.29
CA SER A 92 -11.48 -40.76 -6.71
C SER A 92 -11.46 -39.39 -6.06
N ASN A 93 -12.62 -38.78 -5.80
CA ASN A 93 -12.71 -37.46 -5.14
C ASN A 93 -12.06 -37.47 -3.75
N GLY A 94 -12.37 -38.49 -2.93
CA GLY A 94 -11.77 -38.58 -1.60
C GLY A 94 -10.26 -38.80 -1.64
N ARG A 95 -9.72 -39.44 -2.67
CA ARG A 95 -8.27 -39.62 -2.88
C ARG A 95 -7.62 -38.34 -3.33
N LEU A 96 -8.22 -37.61 -4.27
CA LEU A 96 -7.76 -36.32 -4.76
C LEU A 96 -7.77 -35.26 -3.64
N ILE A 97 -8.87 -35.15 -2.87
CA ILE A 97 -8.98 -34.24 -1.73
C ILE A 97 -7.88 -34.53 -0.69
N ARG A 98 -7.63 -35.78 -0.33
CA ARG A 98 -6.56 -36.15 0.59
C ARG A 98 -5.18 -35.83 0.06
N ALA A 99 -4.94 -36.01 -1.24
CA ALA A 99 -3.68 -35.67 -1.87
C ALA A 99 -3.39 -34.15 -1.78
N ALA A 100 -4.40 -33.29 -1.92
CA ALA A 100 -4.29 -31.86 -1.75
C ALA A 100 -4.01 -31.41 -0.31
N GLY A 101 -4.22 -32.26 0.68
CA GLY A 101 -3.94 -31.93 2.10
C GLY A 101 -2.47 -31.94 2.49
N ARG A 102 -1.58 -32.26 1.58
CA ARG A 102 -0.13 -32.22 1.76
C ARG A 102 0.44 -30.87 1.32
N GLU A 103 1.67 -30.59 1.68
CA GLU A 103 2.43 -29.52 1.05
C GLU A 103 2.79 -29.95 -0.37
N ILE A 104 2.15 -29.37 -1.38
CA ILE A 104 2.28 -29.74 -2.79
C ILE A 104 2.60 -28.52 -3.65
N PRO A 105 3.36 -28.70 -4.75
CA PRO A 105 3.60 -27.62 -5.71
C PRO A 105 2.30 -27.12 -6.37
N ARG A 106 2.27 -25.84 -6.71
CA ARG A 106 1.12 -25.16 -7.33
C ARG A 106 0.55 -25.89 -8.55
N PHE A 107 1.41 -26.47 -9.40
CA PHE A 107 0.96 -27.19 -10.59
C PHE A 107 0.29 -28.53 -10.28
N GLU A 108 0.69 -29.20 -9.20
CA GLU A 108 0.05 -30.42 -8.72
C GLU A 108 -1.33 -30.09 -8.14
N GLU A 109 -1.42 -29.04 -7.31
CA GLU A 109 -2.69 -28.57 -6.77
C GLU A 109 -3.68 -28.20 -7.89
N HIS A 110 -3.24 -27.45 -8.89
CA HIS A 110 -4.08 -27.08 -10.04
C HIS A 110 -4.60 -28.33 -10.78
N ALA A 111 -3.77 -29.35 -10.96
CA ALA A 111 -4.20 -30.59 -11.58
C ALA A 111 -5.26 -31.33 -10.72
N ILE A 112 -5.11 -31.32 -9.40
CA ILE A 112 -6.08 -31.92 -8.46
C ILE A 112 -7.40 -31.13 -8.54
N ILE A 113 -7.40 -29.82 -8.47
CA ILE A 113 -8.61 -28.97 -8.55
C ILE A 113 -9.36 -29.24 -9.86
N HIS A 114 -8.65 -29.20 -10.98
CA HIS A 114 -9.24 -29.47 -12.29
C HIS A 114 -9.83 -30.90 -12.37
N SER A 115 -9.16 -31.86 -11.75
CA SER A 115 -9.61 -33.27 -11.76
C SER A 115 -10.81 -33.47 -10.86
N LEU A 116 -10.86 -32.84 -9.69
CA LEU A 116 -12.04 -32.78 -8.83
C LEU A 116 -13.25 -32.23 -9.58
N ASN A 117 -13.08 -31.09 -10.27
CA ASN A 117 -14.14 -30.50 -11.07
C ASN A 117 -14.67 -31.47 -12.13
N ARG A 118 -13.78 -32.16 -12.87
CA ARG A 118 -14.17 -33.14 -13.88
C ARG A 118 -14.87 -34.37 -13.31
N VAL A 119 -14.39 -34.91 -12.20
CA VAL A 119 -15.01 -36.07 -11.55
C VAL A 119 -16.37 -35.70 -11.00
N TYR A 120 -16.48 -34.60 -10.26
CA TYR A 120 -17.74 -34.09 -9.73
C TYR A 120 -18.74 -33.72 -10.84
N GLY A 121 -18.28 -33.13 -11.95
CA GLY A 121 -19.14 -32.76 -13.08
C GLY A 121 -19.82 -33.96 -13.79
N ARG A 122 -19.35 -35.20 -13.55
CA ARG A 122 -19.99 -36.45 -14.05
C ARG A 122 -20.96 -37.06 -13.06
N MET A 123 -21.09 -36.47 -11.86
CA MET A 123 -21.92 -37.01 -10.78
C MET A 123 -23.31 -36.40 -10.74
N THR A 124 -24.26 -37.11 -10.19
CA THR A 124 -25.57 -36.56 -9.84
C THR A 124 -25.50 -35.72 -8.57
N ASN A 125 -26.39 -34.71 -8.45
CA ASN A 125 -26.44 -33.70 -7.36
C ASN A 125 -26.40 -34.26 -5.92
N SER A 126 -26.61 -35.57 -5.68
CA SER A 126 -26.63 -36.15 -4.34
C SER A 126 -25.26 -36.24 -3.67
N SER A 127 -24.18 -36.40 -4.44
CA SER A 127 -22.83 -36.60 -3.89
C SER A 127 -22.21 -35.33 -3.26
N PHE A 128 -22.65 -34.14 -3.68
CA PHE A 128 -22.17 -32.85 -3.14
C PHE A 128 -22.71 -32.57 -1.73
N LYS A 129 -23.92 -33.00 -1.43
CA LYS A 129 -24.57 -32.76 -0.14
C LYS A 129 -23.77 -33.30 1.05
N TYR A 130 -22.87 -34.23 0.83
CA TYR A 130 -22.04 -34.81 1.89
C TYR A 130 -20.67 -34.13 2.03
N THR A 131 -20.10 -33.58 0.95
CA THR A 131 -18.72 -33.05 0.98
C THR A 131 -18.67 -31.56 1.31
N ALA A 132 -19.60 -30.77 0.77
CA ALA A 132 -19.60 -29.31 0.99
C ALA A 132 -19.73 -28.94 2.49
N PRO A 133 -20.61 -29.55 3.30
CA PRO A 133 -20.71 -29.25 4.73
C PRO A 133 -19.48 -29.67 5.55
N GLN A 134 -18.59 -30.50 5.00
CA GLN A 134 -17.41 -31.00 5.71
C GLN A 134 -16.13 -30.25 5.35
N ILE A 135 -16.18 -29.27 4.43
CA ILE A 135 -14.99 -28.54 3.96
C ILE A 135 -14.19 -27.99 5.15
N GLY A 136 -14.84 -27.36 6.13
CA GLY A 136 -14.19 -26.79 7.30
C GLY A 136 -13.49 -27.81 8.23
N ARG A 137 -13.74 -29.11 8.04
CA ARG A 137 -13.10 -30.18 8.82
C ARG A 137 -11.92 -30.84 8.11
N LEU A 138 -11.68 -30.45 6.86
CA LEU A 138 -10.57 -30.97 6.06
C LEU A 138 -9.27 -30.23 6.42
N PRO A 139 -8.10 -30.87 6.20
CA PRO A 139 -6.82 -30.15 6.20
C PRO A 139 -6.87 -28.96 5.23
N SER A 140 -6.20 -27.87 5.55
CA SER A 140 -6.31 -26.58 4.83
C SER A 140 -6.13 -26.71 3.30
N GLY A 141 -5.11 -27.44 2.85
CA GLY A 141 -4.90 -27.69 1.41
C GLY A 141 -6.05 -28.47 0.76
N SER A 142 -6.56 -29.50 1.45
CA SER A 142 -7.73 -30.28 0.99
C SER A 142 -8.99 -29.43 0.90
N ALA A 143 -9.23 -28.60 1.92
CA ALA A 143 -10.38 -27.71 1.99
C ALA A 143 -10.32 -26.65 0.90
N ARG A 144 -9.15 -26.04 0.68
CA ARG A 144 -8.93 -25.04 -0.37
C ARG A 144 -9.15 -25.64 -1.76
N ALA A 145 -8.60 -26.80 -2.05
CA ALA A 145 -8.78 -27.45 -3.34
C ALA A 145 -10.25 -27.83 -3.62
N ALA A 146 -10.95 -28.36 -2.61
CA ALA A 146 -12.37 -28.68 -2.71
C ALA A 146 -13.22 -27.42 -2.91
N LEU A 147 -12.94 -26.35 -2.17
CA LEU A 147 -13.63 -25.07 -2.26
C LEU A 147 -13.53 -24.47 -3.66
N ILE A 148 -12.32 -24.39 -4.21
CA ILE A 148 -12.09 -23.84 -5.56
C ILE A 148 -12.74 -24.72 -6.63
N ALA A 149 -12.67 -26.05 -6.47
CA ALA A 149 -13.31 -26.97 -7.41
C ALA A 149 -14.84 -26.80 -7.41
N PHE A 150 -15.46 -26.69 -6.24
CA PHE A 150 -16.92 -26.53 -6.13
C PHE A 150 -17.40 -25.19 -6.65
N GLU A 151 -16.64 -24.10 -6.41
CA GLU A 151 -16.97 -22.78 -6.95
C GLU A 151 -17.02 -22.75 -8.47
N GLN A 152 -16.20 -23.56 -9.14
CA GLN A 152 -16.14 -23.64 -10.60
C GLN A 152 -17.20 -24.54 -11.23
N MET A 153 -18.06 -25.15 -10.42
CA MET A 153 -19.07 -26.11 -10.92
C MET A 153 -20.38 -25.42 -11.30
N THR A 154 -21.09 -26.05 -12.22
CA THR A 154 -22.45 -25.64 -12.62
C THR A 154 -23.40 -26.85 -12.54
N PRO A 155 -24.43 -26.83 -11.66
CA PRO A 155 -24.70 -25.77 -10.67
C PRO A 155 -23.68 -25.76 -9.53
N ASN A 156 -23.41 -24.55 -8.96
CA ASN A 156 -22.52 -24.38 -7.81
C ASN A 156 -23.17 -24.99 -6.55
N PRO A 157 -22.52 -25.95 -5.86
CA PRO A 157 -23.09 -26.58 -4.69
C PRO A 157 -22.84 -25.83 -3.38
N LEU A 158 -22.03 -24.76 -3.44
CA LEU A 158 -21.66 -23.99 -2.25
C LEU A 158 -22.83 -23.13 -1.75
N ARG A 159 -22.84 -22.88 -0.46
CA ARG A 159 -23.78 -22.01 0.23
C ARG A 159 -23.03 -21.20 1.29
N PRO A 160 -23.57 -20.05 1.77
CA PRO A 160 -22.94 -19.25 2.80
C PRO A 160 -22.52 -20.04 4.04
N GLU A 161 -23.38 -20.94 4.50
CA GLU A 161 -23.13 -21.78 5.70
C GLU A 161 -21.93 -22.74 5.58
N HIS A 162 -21.49 -23.05 4.35
CA HIS A 162 -20.30 -23.88 4.12
C HIS A 162 -19.02 -23.05 4.22
N ILE A 163 -19.09 -21.74 3.98
CA ILE A 163 -17.94 -20.86 3.84
C ILE A 163 -17.69 -20.05 5.11
N LEU A 164 -18.75 -19.58 5.77
CA LEU A 164 -18.63 -18.74 6.97
C LEU A 164 -17.71 -19.32 8.06
N PRO A 165 -17.76 -20.63 8.39
CA PRO A 165 -16.85 -21.21 9.38
C PRO A 165 -15.37 -21.17 8.97
N LEU A 166 -15.06 -21.00 7.68
CA LEU A 166 -13.69 -20.98 7.18
C LEU A 166 -12.97 -19.67 7.53
N PHE A 167 -13.72 -18.61 7.80
CA PHE A 167 -13.16 -17.35 8.30
C PHE A 167 -12.69 -17.42 9.77
N ASP A 168 -13.13 -18.44 10.50
CA ASP A 168 -12.72 -18.67 11.89
C ASP A 168 -11.47 -19.56 12.02
N ILE A 169 -11.02 -20.14 10.90
CA ILE A 169 -9.82 -20.96 10.87
C ILE A 169 -8.60 -20.04 10.84
N SER A 170 -7.69 -20.24 11.79
CA SER A 170 -6.40 -19.49 11.87
C SER A 170 -5.42 -19.88 10.75
N ASN A 171 -5.86 -19.77 9.49
CA ASN A 171 -5.06 -20.06 8.30
C ASN A 171 -5.40 -19.07 7.19
N GLY A 172 -4.47 -18.15 6.92
CA GLY A 172 -4.66 -17.06 5.95
C GLY A 172 -4.95 -17.55 4.52
N ASP A 173 -4.40 -18.68 4.09
CA ASP A 173 -4.70 -19.23 2.75
C ASP A 173 -6.15 -19.68 2.63
N MET A 174 -6.69 -20.26 3.70
CA MET A 174 -8.09 -20.67 3.76
C MET A 174 -9.02 -19.47 3.79
N GLN A 175 -8.70 -18.47 4.60
CA GLN A 175 -9.48 -17.24 4.69
C GLN A 175 -9.51 -16.50 3.36
N ARG A 176 -8.35 -16.42 2.65
CA ARG A 176 -8.29 -15.86 1.29
C ARG A 176 -9.13 -16.65 0.29
N ALA A 177 -9.11 -17.99 0.37
CA ALA A 177 -9.94 -18.81 -0.50
C ALA A 177 -11.43 -18.62 -0.22
N ALA A 178 -11.81 -18.53 1.06
CA ALA A 178 -13.18 -18.20 1.47
C ALA A 178 -13.61 -16.82 0.97
N GLY A 179 -12.77 -15.78 1.14
CA GLY A 179 -13.00 -14.43 0.61
C GLY A 179 -13.18 -14.43 -0.90
N TRP A 180 -12.31 -15.15 -1.63
CA TRP A 180 -12.41 -15.27 -3.08
C TRP A 180 -13.75 -15.88 -3.54
N VAL A 181 -14.28 -16.89 -2.82
CA VAL A 181 -15.61 -17.44 -3.11
C VAL A 181 -16.71 -16.42 -2.81
N PHE A 182 -16.66 -15.76 -1.63
CA PHE A 182 -17.67 -14.76 -1.28
C PHE A 182 -17.75 -13.61 -2.28
N ASN A 183 -16.61 -13.15 -2.80
CA ASN A 183 -16.57 -12.07 -3.82
C ASN A 183 -17.31 -12.42 -5.11
N ARG A 184 -17.47 -13.70 -5.39
CA ARG A 184 -18.22 -14.18 -6.57
C ARG A 184 -19.72 -14.31 -6.31
N HIS A 185 -20.13 -14.14 -5.04
CA HIS A 185 -21.49 -14.31 -4.55
C HIS A 185 -21.99 -13.06 -3.80
N PRO A 186 -22.17 -11.93 -4.48
CA PRO A 186 -22.61 -10.69 -3.82
C PRO A 186 -23.96 -10.83 -3.11
N GLU A 187 -24.79 -11.79 -3.52
CA GLU A 187 -26.07 -12.13 -2.87
C GLU A 187 -25.90 -12.69 -1.44
N TRP A 188 -24.70 -13.14 -1.06
CA TRP A 188 -24.41 -13.67 0.27
C TRP A 188 -23.99 -12.60 1.29
N ILE A 189 -23.90 -11.33 0.89
CA ILE A 189 -23.35 -10.26 1.73
C ILE A 189 -24.01 -10.14 3.09
N THR A 190 -25.33 -10.37 3.19
CA THR A 190 -26.08 -10.32 4.46
C THR A 190 -25.64 -11.41 5.44
N ASN A 191 -25.23 -12.57 4.94
CA ASN A 191 -24.75 -13.67 5.75
C ASN A 191 -23.37 -13.35 6.35
N ILE A 192 -22.45 -12.78 5.57
CA ILE A 192 -21.12 -12.42 6.05
C ILE A 192 -21.18 -11.26 7.04
N VAL A 193 -22.06 -10.28 6.82
CA VAL A 193 -22.27 -9.16 7.74
C VAL A 193 -22.66 -9.63 9.15
N GLY A 194 -23.61 -10.56 9.25
CA GLY A 194 -24.00 -11.15 10.54
C GLY A 194 -22.86 -11.89 11.24
N HIS A 195 -22.04 -12.62 10.47
CA HIS A 195 -20.85 -13.33 10.97
C HIS A 195 -19.78 -12.33 11.46
N LEU A 196 -19.43 -11.34 10.65
CA LEU A 196 -18.44 -10.32 11.00
C LEU A 196 -18.86 -9.48 12.19
N HIS A 197 -20.14 -9.10 12.29
CA HIS A 197 -20.67 -8.38 13.45
C HIS A 197 -20.48 -9.16 14.75
N LYS A 198 -20.81 -10.46 14.74
CA LYS A 198 -20.59 -11.33 15.90
C LYS A 198 -19.10 -11.42 16.25
N LYS A 199 -18.22 -11.57 15.25
CA LYS A 199 -16.78 -11.70 15.44
C LYS A 199 -16.15 -10.41 15.96
N LEU A 200 -16.59 -9.25 15.51
CA LEU A 200 -16.15 -7.94 16.03
C LEU A 200 -16.37 -7.77 17.54
N LEU A 201 -17.38 -8.42 18.11
CA LEU A 201 -17.73 -8.32 19.52
C LEU A 201 -17.14 -9.45 20.39
N GLN A 202 -16.32 -10.34 19.84
CA GLN A 202 -15.63 -11.38 20.61
C GLN A 202 -14.51 -10.79 21.47
N TYR A 203 -14.25 -11.39 22.63
CA TYR A 203 -13.31 -10.85 23.64
C TYR A 203 -11.83 -10.89 23.22
N SER A 204 -11.43 -11.79 22.33
CA SER A 204 -10.04 -11.87 21.87
C SER A 204 -9.96 -12.24 20.39
N LEU A 205 -9.21 -11.45 19.64
CA LEU A 205 -8.76 -11.75 18.30
C LEU A 205 -7.25 -11.65 18.30
N ASN A 206 -6.57 -12.60 17.66
CA ASN A 206 -5.14 -12.48 17.43
C ASN A 206 -4.87 -11.59 16.20
N GLU A 207 -3.61 -11.18 16.00
CA GLU A 207 -3.21 -10.28 14.90
C GLU A 207 -3.58 -10.85 13.52
N ALA A 208 -3.46 -12.15 13.30
CA ALA A 208 -3.78 -12.79 12.03
C ALA A 208 -5.29 -12.76 11.74
N GLU A 209 -6.11 -12.96 12.77
CA GLU A 209 -7.58 -12.85 12.67
C GLU A 209 -8.03 -11.42 12.40
N LEU A 210 -7.39 -10.45 13.06
CA LEU A 210 -7.66 -9.03 12.85
C LEU A 210 -7.28 -8.59 11.43
N ALA A 211 -6.10 -9.03 10.94
CA ALA A 211 -5.65 -8.75 9.57
C ALA A 211 -6.59 -9.34 8.52
N SER A 212 -7.01 -10.58 8.71
CA SER A 212 -7.96 -11.24 7.78
C SER A 212 -9.34 -10.59 7.80
N MET A 213 -9.77 -10.14 8.97
CA MET A 213 -11.02 -9.37 9.11
C MET A 213 -10.92 -8.04 8.38
N LYS A 214 -9.79 -7.34 8.49
CA LYS A 214 -9.51 -6.10 7.77
C LYS A 214 -9.60 -6.31 6.25
N GLU A 215 -8.95 -7.35 5.72
CA GLU A 215 -9.03 -7.70 4.28
C GLU A 215 -10.49 -7.86 3.81
N LEU A 216 -11.33 -8.52 4.61
CA LEU A 216 -12.75 -8.69 4.28
C LEU A 216 -13.52 -7.37 4.30
N PHE A 217 -13.28 -6.52 5.29
CA PHE A 217 -13.90 -5.20 5.32
C PHE A 217 -13.45 -4.31 4.16
N GLU A 218 -12.18 -4.33 3.79
CA GLU A 218 -11.65 -3.61 2.62
C GLU A 218 -12.32 -4.08 1.33
N GLU A 219 -12.40 -5.39 1.13
CA GLU A 219 -12.98 -5.99 -0.07
C GLU A 219 -14.45 -5.64 -0.27
N PHE A 220 -15.25 -5.63 0.81
CA PHE A 220 -16.69 -5.34 0.75
C PHE A 220 -17.05 -3.90 1.12
N SER A 221 -16.07 -3.02 1.33
CA SER A 221 -16.28 -1.61 1.75
C SER A 221 -17.17 -0.81 0.81
N GLY A 222 -17.24 -1.18 -0.46
CA GLY A 222 -18.11 -0.57 -1.47
C GLY A 222 -19.60 -0.89 -1.30
N THR A 223 -19.97 -1.91 -0.50
CA THR A 223 -21.37 -2.33 -0.34
C THR A 223 -22.05 -1.59 0.82
N ARG A 224 -23.28 -1.15 0.60
CA ARG A 224 -24.04 -0.39 1.64
C ARG A 224 -24.18 -1.17 2.94
N VAL A 225 -24.43 -2.47 2.87
CA VAL A 225 -24.65 -3.31 4.05
C VAL A 225 -23.37 -3.39 4.91
N MET A 226 -22.20 -3.47 4.28
CA MET A 226 -20.90 -3.44 4.97
C MET A 226 -20.60 -2.05 5.54
N GLN A 227 -20.91 -0.99 4.79
CA GLN A 227 -20.76 0.39 5.24
C GLN A 227 -21.58 0.65 6.50
N ASP A 228 -22.82 0.16 6.51
CA ASP A 228 -23.71 0.26 7.67
C ASP A 228 -23.17 -0.53 8.87
N LEU A 229 -22.67 -1.76 8.64
CA LEU A 229 -22.03 -2.57 9.68
C LEU A 229 -20.83 -1.86 10.31
N MET A 230 -19.92 -1.30 9.46
CA MET A 230 -18.75 -0.59 9.96
C MET A 230 -19.12 0.59 10.85
N ALA A 231 -20.10 1.40 10.43
CA ALA A 231 -20.56 2.55 11.21
C ALA A 231 -21.21 2.15 12.54
N ASP A 232 -22.11 1.16 12.49
CA ASP A 232 -22.83 0.66 13.67
C ASP A 232 -21.86 0.01 14.67
N ALA A 233 -20.90 -0.78 14.18
CA ALA A 233 -19.86 -1.39 15.01
C ALA A 233 -18.91 -0.36 15.61
N TYR A 234 -18.44 0.61 14.80
CA TYR A 234 -17.55 1.69 15.27
C TYR A 234 -18.18 2.49 16.42
N SER A 235 -19.49 2.72 16.36
CA SER A 235 -20.25 3.45 17.36
C SER A 235 -20.56 2.63 18.62
N ASN A 236 -20.26 1.32 18.61
CA ASN A 236 -20.55 0.45 19.76
C ASN A 236 -19.49 0.66 20.85
N VAL A 237 -19.95 1.03 22.06
CA VAL A 237 -19.08 1.27 23.22
C VAL A 237 -18.32 0.04 23.70
N ARG A 238 -18.76 -1.17 23.34
CA ARG A 238 -18.12 -2.44 23.70
C ARG A 238 -17.04 -2.86 22.69
N LEU A 239 -16.87 -2.12 21.60
CA LEU A 239 -15.85 -2.45 20.61
C LEU A 239 -14.46 -2.12 21.16
N GLU A 240 -13.58 -3.10 21.14
CA GLU A 240 -12.17 -2.94 21.52
C GLU A 240 -11.45 -1.94 20.62
N GLU A 241 -10.45 -1.24 21.17
CA GLU A 241 -9.79 -0.11 20.50
C GLU A 241 -9.03 -0.53 19.23
N ASP A 242 -8.39 -1.70 19.22
CA ASP A 242 -7.70 -2.25 18.04
C ASP A 242 -8.64 -2.45 16.84
N ARG A 243 -9.85 -2.92 17.10
CA ARG A 243 -10.90 -3.12 16.08
C ARG A 243 -11.50 -1.80 15.64
N ARG A 244 -11.66 -0.87 16.56
CA ARG A 244 -12.11 0.50 16.26
C ARG A 244 -11.14 1.18 15.29
N LYS A 245 -9.84 1.11 15.57
CA LYS A 245 -8.78 1.59 14.68
C LYS A 245 -8.80 0.90 13.32
N MET A 246 -8.92 -0.43 13.31
CA MET A 246 -8.99 -1.21 12.08
C MET A 246 -10.17 -0.80 11.21
N LEU A 247 -11.38 -0.71 11.80
CA LEU A 247 -12.59 -0.29 11.06
C LEU A 247 -12.44 1.13 10.50
N PHE A 248 -11.90 2.05 11.31
CA PHE A 248 -11.70 3.42 10.85
C PHE A 248 -10.66 3.54 9.74
N ASP A 249 -9.60 2.73 9.80
CA ASP A 249 -8.59 2.67 8.73
C ASP A 249 -9.20 2.16 7.42
N VAL A 250 -10.07 1.15 7.48
CA VAL A 250 -10.82 0.68 6.31
C VAL A 250 -11.74 1.77 5.76
N MET A 251 -12.52 2.46 6.64
CA MET A 251 -13.40 3.57 6.22
C MET A 251 -12.61 4.70 5.55
N ARG A 252 -11.44 5.07 6.10
CA ARG A 252 -10.57 6.10 5.55
C ARG A 252 -10.06 5.76 4.14
N ASN A 253 -9.74 4.49 3.91
CA ASN A 253 -9.13 4.03 2.66
C ASN A 253 -10.17 3.61 1.60
N ALA A 254 -11.44 3.47 1.99
CA ALA A 254 -12.51 3.07 1.08
C ALA A 254 -12.75 4.11 -0.04
N GLU A 255 -12.88 3.62 -1.26
CA GLU A 255 -13.21 4.44 -2.42
C GLU A 255 -14.73 4.67 -2.50
N VAL A 256 -15.25 5.54 -1.62
CA VAL A 256 -16.68 5.87 -1.55
C VAL A 256 -16.94 7.31 -1.99
N ASN A 257 -17.96 7.50 -2.82
CA ASN A 257 -18.44 8.83 -3.20
C ASN A 257 -19.93 8.75 -3.57
N PRO A 258 -20.84 9.38 -2.80
CA PRO A 258 -20.61 10.17 -1.59
C PRO A 258 -20.23 9.30 -0.36
N VAL A 259 -19.70 9.96 0.67
CA VAL A 259 -19.47 9.31 1.97
C VAL A 259 -20.81 8.85 2.56
N PRO A 260 -20.91 7.60 3.04
CA PRO A 260 -22.16 7.08 3.60
C PRO A 260 -22.66 7.91 4.79
N GLY A 261 -23.96 8.23 4.81
CA GLY A 261 -24.51 9.10 5.86
C GLY A 261 -24.29 8.60 7.31
N LYS A 262 -24.31 7.28 7.53
CA LYS A 262 -24.00 6.70 8.85
C LYS A 262 -22.55 6.95 9.29
N TRP A 263 -21.61 7.13 8.36
CA TRP A 263 -20.21 7.40 8.68
C TRP A 263 -20.00 8.78 9.30
N ILE A 264 -20.92 9.72 9.10
CA ILE A 264 -20.86 11.06 9.73
C ILE A 264 -20.85 10.95 11.26
N GLY A 265 -21.66 10.03 11.83
CA GLY A 265 -21.63 9.75 13.28
C GLY A 265 -20.30 9.15 13.75
N ALA A 266 -19.76 8.19 13.00
CA ALA A 266 -18.45 7.60 13.27
C ALA A 266 -17.31 8.64 13.19
N LEU A 267 -17.35 9.54 12.20
CA LEU A 267 -16.39 10.64 12.07
C LEU A 267 -16.43 11.59 13.26
N LYS A 268 -17.62 11.94 13.77
CA LYS A 268 -17.74 12.78 14.97
C LYS A 268 -17.11 12.11 16.20
N LEU A 269 -17.29 10.81 16.37
CA LEU A 269 -16.64 10.05 17.44
C LEU A 269 -15.11 9.97 17.23
N ALA A 270 -14.66 9.79 16.00
CA ALA A 270 -13.24 9.74 15.68
C ALA A 270 -12.52 11.07 15.97
N LEU A 271 -13.18 12.21 15.75
CA LEU A 271 -12.61 13.54 16.03
C LEU A 271 -12.33 13.78 17.52
N ILE A 272 -13.05 13.11 18.43
CA ILE A 272 -12.83 13.21 19.90
C ILE A 272 -12.02 12.04 20.47
N SER A 273 -11.56 11.12 19.63
CA SER A 273 -10.74 9.99 20.07
C SER A 273 -9.45 10.47 20.73
N GLU A 274 -9.00 9.78 21.75
CA GLU A 274 -7.68 10.01 22.33
C GLU A 274 -6.54 9.46 21.45
N ASP A 275 -6.87 8.59 20.50
CA ASP A 275 -5.92 8.03 19.54
C ASP A 275 -5.59 9.03 18.42
N ASP A 276 -4.34 9.40 18.34
CA ASP A 276 -3.83 10.39 17.38
C ASP A 276 -4.01 9.98 15.93
N PHE A 277 -3.84 8.70 15.63
CA PHE A 277 -4.04 8.17 14.28
C PHE A 277 -5.50 8.33 13.85
N THR A 278 -6.44 7.93 14.70
CA THR A 278 -7.88 8.02 14.42
C THR A 278 -8.34 9.46 14.22
N ARG A 279 -7.90 10.38 15.09
CA ARG A 279 -8.25 11.81 14.96
C ARG A 279 -7.69 12.42 13.68
N THR A 280 -6.41 12.18 13.39
CA THR A 280 -5.77 12.66 12.16
C THR A 280 -6.48 12.13 10.92
N ALA A 281 -6.82 10.85 10.90
CA ALA A 281 -7.54 10.22 9.81
C ALA A 281 -8.96 10.79 9.62
N ALA A 282 -9.63 11.17 10.72
CA ALA A 282 -10.93 11.84 10.65
C ALA A 282 -10.84 13.21 9.96
N PHE A 283 -9.85 14.02 10.32
CA PHE A 283 -9.58 15.29 9.63
C PHE A 283 -9.29 15.08 8.14
N GLU A 284 -8.47 14.08 7.79
CA GLU A 284 -8.15 13.75 6.39
C GLU A 284 -9.40 13.36 5.58
N MET A 285 -10.32 12.60 6.18
CA MET A 285 -11.58 12.22 5.52
C MET A 285 -12.48 13.43 5.30
N ILE A 286 -12.65 14.28 6.31
CA ILE A 286 -13.45 15.52 6.19
C ILE A 286 -12.89 16.41 5.09
N GLU A 287 -11.58 16.59 5.06
CA GLU A 287 -10.89 17.40 4.07
C GLU A 287 -10.99 16.82 2.66
N ARG A 288 -10.70 15.51 2.50
CA ARG A 288 -10.72 14.81 1.20
C ARG A 288 -12.08 14.86 0.54
N HIS A 289 -13.13 14.65 1.32
CA HIS A 289 -14.50 14.58 0.81
C HIS A 289 -15.26 15.90 0.93
N ASN A 290 -14.59 16.96 1.42
CA ASN A 290 -15.17 18.29 1.65
C ASN A 290 -16.52 18.21 2.39
N LEU A 291 -16.54 17.48 3.53
CA LEU A 291 -17.77 17.21 4.27
C LEU A 291 -18.22 18.46 5.02
N ALA A 292 -19.47 18.86 4.81
CA ALA A 292 -20.13 19.94 5.56
C ALA A 292 -20.75 19.42 6.88
N GLY A 293 -21.09 20.35 7.79
CA GLY A 293 -21.75 20.04 9.07
C GLY A 293 -20.79 19.66 10.18
N PHE A 294 -19.51 20.00 10.04
CA PHE A 294 -18.48 19.85 11.07
C PHE A 294 -17.93 21.20 11.55
N GLU A 295 -18.43 22.32 11.04
CA GLU A 295 -17.88 23.66 11.23
C GLU A 295 -17.74 24.02 12.73
N ASP A 296 -18.82 23.88 13.52
CA ASP A 296 -18.82 24.18 14.97
C ASP A 296 -17.84 23.27 15.72
N PHE A 297 -17.79 21.99 15.34
CA PHE A 297 -16.93 20.99 15.97
C PHE A 297 -15.45 21.29 15.70
N ILE A 298 -15.13 21.65 14.46
CA ILE A 298 -13.78 22.02 14.06
C ILE A 298 -13.38 23.36 14.67
N ALA A 299 -14.31 24.34 14.76
CA ALA A 299 -14.07 25.62 15.46
C ALA A 299 -13.72 25.40 16.93
N GLN A 300 -14.50 24.59 17.64
CA GLN A 300 -14.21 24.24 19.02
C GLN A 300 -12.84 23.55 19.16
N THR A 301 -12.52 22.61 18.27
CA THR A 301 -11.21 21.94 18.27
C THR A 301 -10.04 22.93 18.08
N ALA A 302 -10.18 23.88 17.17
CA ALA A 302 -9.17 24.92 16.94
C ALA A 302 -8.89 25.77 18.19
N GLU A 303 -9.88 25.99 19.04
CA GLU A 303 -9.74 26.83 20.23
C GLU A 303 -9.21 26.09 21.44
N VAL A 304 -9.73 24.89 21.72
CA VAL A 304 -9.52 24.23 23.02
C VAL A 304 -8.64 22.99 22.99
N ASP A 305 -8.31 22.45 21.82
CA ASP A 305 -7.47 21.25 21.77
C ASP A 305 -6.07 21.51 22.31
N LYS A 306 -5.58 20.59 23.13
CA LYS A 306 -4.24 20.71 23.74
C LYS A 306 -3.11 20.39 22.76
N ARG A 307 -3.43 19.76 21.65
CA ARG A 307 -2.44 19.31 20.66
C ARG A 307 -2.38 20.29 19.51
N ASP A 308 -1.22 20.86 19.31
CA ASP A 308 -1.01 21.87 18.28
C ASP A 308 -1.22 21.36 16.86
N ASP A 309 -0.80 20.13 16.56
CA ASP A 309 -0.99 19.53 15.24
C ASP A 309 -2.49 19.43 14.86
N ILE A 310 -3.33 19.07 15.79
CA ILE A 310 -4.79 19.02 15.62
C ILE A 310 -5.38 20.42 15.52
N ARG A 311 -4.97 21.34 16.39
CA ARG A 311 -5.44 22.73 16.35
C ARG A 311 -5.15 23.38 15.00
N PHE A 312 -3.91 23.23 14.48
CA PHE A 312 -3.55 23.83 13.20
C PHE A 312 -4.21 23.14 11.99
N ARG A 313 -4.54 21.86 12.10
CA ARG A 313 -5.40 21.19 11.11
C ARG A 313 -6.81 21.77 11.14
N ALA A 314 -7.38 21.98 12.32
CA ALA A 314 -8.68 22.60 12.48
C ALA A 314 -8.68 24.02 11.90
N PHE A 315 -7.70 24.87 12.23
CA PHE A 315 -7.55 26.20 11.62
C PHE A 315 -7.43 26.14 10.10
N THR A 316 -6.71 25.15 9.57
CA THR A 316 -6.56 25.00 8.11
C THR A 316 -7.89 24.66 7.43
N LEU A 317 -8.73 23.82 8.03
CA LEU A 317 -10.07 23.52 7.51
C LEU A 317 -11.00 24.71 7.60
N LEU A 318 -11.03 25.42 8.74
CA LEU A 318 -11.81 26.66 8.90
C LEU A 318 -11.40 27.72 7.87
N ALA A 319 -10.09 27.88 7.65
CA ALA A 319 -9.56 28.78 6.64
C ALA A 319 -10.07 28.45 5.22
N LYS A 320 -10.08 27.18 4.89
CA LYS A 320 -10.53 26.65 3.59
C LYS A 320 -12.02 26.86 3.36
N TRP A 321 -12.81 26.73 4.42
CA TRP A 321 -14.26 27.03 4.38
C TRP A 321 -14.56 28.52 4.42
N GLY A 322 -13.60 29.37 4.82
CA GLY A 322 -13.75 30.82 4.96
C GLY A 322 -14.35 31.25 6.29
N GLU A 323 -14.22 30.40 7.31
CA GLU A 323 -14.83 30.55 8.64
C GLU A 323 -13.86 31.10 9.71
N LEU A 324 -12.60 31.50 9.35
CA LEU A 324 -11.67 32.09 10.31
C LEU A 324 -12.11 33.49 10.75
N SER A 325 -12.22 33.71 12.06
CA SER A 325 -12.43 35.02 12.65
C SER A 325 -11.17 35.89 12.59
N GLY A 326 -11.34 37.21 12.75
CA GLY A 326 -10.20 38.14 12.82
C GLY A 326 -9.27 37.87 14.03
N GLU A 327 -9.81 37.40 15.13
CA GLU A 327 -9.04 37.02 16.32
C GLU A 327 -8.19 35.77 16.05
N GLN A 328 -8.77 34.75 15.40
CA GLN A 328 -8.06 33.54 15.00
C GLN A 328 -6.95 33.85 13.98
N ILE A 329 -7.19 34.76 13.03
CA ILE A 329 -6.16 35.23 12.10
C ILE A 329 -5.03 35.92 12.87
N GLY A 330 -5.35 36.79 13.86
CA GLY A 330 -4.36 37.41 14.74
C GLY A 330 -3.51 36.38 15.48
N TYR A 331 -4.13 35.39 16.09
CA TYR A 331 -3.44 34.29 16.76
C TYR A 331 -2.48 33.54 15.80
N LEU A 332 -2.92 33.26 14.56
CA LEU A 332 -2.09 32.57 13.58
C LEU A 332 -0.86 33.40 13.19
N PHE A 333 -0.99 34.74 13.12
CA PHE A 333 0.15 35.62 12.90
C PHE A 333 1.14 35.60 14.05
N ASP A 334 0.65 35.56 15.29
CA ASP A 334 1.53 35.48 16.48
C ASP A 334 2.33 34.15 16.46
N GLN A 335 1.75 33.09 15.92
CA GLN A 335 2.45 31.81 15.75
C GLN A 335 3.44 31.78 14.57
N LEU A 336 3.48 32.79 13.72
CA LEU A 336 4.49 32.91 12.65
C LEU A 336 5.78 33.60 13.11
N GLU A 337 5.73 34.34 14.21
CA GLU A 337 6.92 35.05 14.69
C GLU A 337 8.06 34.07 14.99
N PRO A 338 9.30 34.42 14.56
CA PRO A 338 10.46 33.56 14.81
C PRO A 338 10.96 33.74 16.27
N ASP A 339 10.09 33.43 17.21
CA ASP A 339 10.41 33.41 18.64
C ASP A 339 10.87 32.00 19.03
N ALA A 340 11.84 31.92 19.95
CA ALA A 340 12.30 30.64 20.51
C ALA A 340 11.20 29.84 21.23
N GLN A 341 10.12 30.54 21.64
CA GLN A 341 8.97 29.91 22.29
C GLN A 341 7.96 29.31 21.29
N VAL A 342 8.03 29.68 20.01
CA VAL A 342 7.16 29.15 18.97
C VAL A 342 7.91 28.08 18.18
N SER A 343 7.46 26.84 18.33
CA SER A 343 8.10 25.73 17.61
C SER A 343 7.96 25.86 16.09
N PRO A 344 8.89 25.30 15.30
CA PRO A 344 8.80 25.29 13.85
C PRO A 344 7.52 24.65 13.32
N THR A 345 6.97 23.66 14.01
CA THR A 345 5.71 23.00 13.65
C THR A 345 4.51 23.91 13.82
N ARG A 346 4.47 24.73 14.88
CA ARG A 346 3.46 25.75 15.04
C ARG A 346 3.54 26.80 13.94
N ARG A 347 4.76 27.30 13.63
CA ARG A 347 4.98 28.24 12.51
C ARG A 347 4.49 27.65 11.19
N LEU A 348 4.83 26.38 10.91
CA LEU A 348 4.40 25.68 9.71
C LEU A 348 2.88 25.50 9.65
N GLY A 349 2.27 25.12 10.77
CA GLY A 349 0.82 25.00 10.92
C GLY A 349 0.09 26.32 10.69
N ALA A 350 0.57 27.40 11.29
CA ALA A 350 0.04 28.75 11.09
C ALA A 350 0.17 29.21 9.63
N ALA A 351 1.33 28.99 9.01
CA ALA A 351 1.54 29.31 7.60
C ALA A 351 0.55 28.56 6.70
N ARG A 352 0.32 27.26 6.97
CA ARG A 352 -0.65 26.44 6.22
C ARG A 352 -2.07 27.00 6.36
N ALA A 353 -2.51 27.30 7.58
CA ALA A 353 -3.84 27.85 7.81
C ALA A 353 -4.02 29.21 7.10
N LEU A 354 -3.07 30.13 7.26
CA LEU A 354 -3.10 31.45 6.60
C LEU A 354 -3.07 31.32 5.06
N SER A 355 -2.34 30.36 4.51
CA SER A 355 -2.28 30.16 3.06
C SER A 355 -3.61 29.74 2.43
N GLN A 356 -4.49 29.11 3.20
CA GLN A 356 -5.83 28.71 2.76
C GLN A 356 -6.88 29.80 3.04
N ALA A 357 -6.57 30.78 3.88
CA ALA A 357 -7.52 31.80 4.32
C ALA A 357 -7.81 32.84 3.23
N LYS A 358 -9.05 33.35 3.24
CA LYS A 358 -9.44 34.52 2.44
C LYS A 358 -8.99 35.81 3.11
N LEU A 359 -7.66 36.02 3.16
CA LEU A 359 -7.07 37.16 3.84
C LEU A 359 -7.42 38.50 3.15
N PRO A 360 -7.76 39.57 3.92
CA PRO A 360 -7.90 40.92 3.41
C PRO A 360 -6.54 41.51 3.01
N ALA A 361 -6.56 42.60 2.24
CA ALA A 361 -5.34 43.24 1.71
C ALA A 361 -4.33 43.62 2.77
N LYS A 362 -4.79 44.11 3.94
CA LYS A 362 -3.94 44.47 5.08
C LYS A 362 -3.11 43.29 5.58
N ASP A 363 -3.73 42.10 5.68
CA ASP A 363 -3.06 40.92 6.21
C ASP A 363 -2.11 40.29 5.17
N LEU A 364 -2.45 40.36 3.88
CA LEU A 364 -1.52 40.00 2.81
C LEU A 364 -0.28 40.96 2.79
N SER A 365 -0.48 42.27 2.98
CA SER A 365 0.61 43.21 3.10
C SER A 365 1.50 42.89 4.31
N ARG A 366 0.90 42.53 5.44
CA ARG A 366 1.63 42.10 6.63
C ARG A 366 2.48 40.85 6.36
N ILE A 367 1.96 39.87 5.63
CA ILE A 367 2.76 38.70 5.22
C ILE A 367 3.99 39.13 4.41
N VAL A 368 3.83 40.06 3.45
CA VAL A 368 4.93 40.55 2.60
C VAL A 368 6.00 41.25 3.40
N THR A 369 5.59 42.17 4.30
CA THR A 369 6.53 43.10 4.96
C THR A 369 7.18 42.51 6.22
N GLU A 370 6.43 41.66 6.98
CA GLU A 370 6.89 41.20 8.28
C GLU A 370 7.41 39.75 8.23
N PHE A 371 6.77 38.85 7.42
CA PHE A 371 7.01 37.41 7.49
C PHE A 371 7.84 36.88 6.33
N ILE A 372 7.63 37.32 5.08
CA ILE A 372 8.45 36.85 3.94
C ILE A 372 9.95 37.05 4.18
N PRO A 373 10.43 38.25 4.68
CA PRO A 373 11.86 38.43 4.93
C PRO A 373 12.48 37.52 5.98
N LYS A 374 11.66 37.03 6.91
CA LYS A 374 12.07 36.18 8.04
C LYS A 374 11.76 34.69 7.79
N ALA A 375 11.07 34.38 6.68
CA ALA A 375 10.60 33.01 6.40
C ALA A 375 11.77 32.06 6.22
N ASP A 376 11.60 30.86 6.78
CA ASP A 376 12.52 29.75 6.60
C ASP A 376 12.16 28.90 5.36
N ILE A 377 12.95 27.87 5.10
CA ILE A 377 12.79 26.98 3.94
C ILE A 377 11.44 26.25 3.94
N ALA A 378 10.88 25.96 5.09
CA ALA A 378 9.63 25.21 5.24
C ALA A 378 8.41 26.12 5.08
N THR A 379 8.44 27.31 5.67
CA THR A 379 7.30 28.25 5.71
C THR A 379 7.17 29.10 4.46
N LEU A 380 8.30 29.52 3.83
CA LEU A 380 8.29 30.41 2.67
C LEU A 380 7.40 29.89 1.50
N PRO A 381 7.57 28.65 1.00
CA PRO A 381 6.75 28.16 -0.12
C PRO A 381 5.25 28.16 0.20
N ILE A 382 4.90 27.96 1.48
CA ILE A 382 3.52 27.92 1.95
C ILE A 382 2.93 29.32 2.05
N LEU A 383 3.67 30.28 2.61
CA LEU A 383 3.23 31.67 2.69
C LEU A 383 3.03 32.28 1.30
N LEU A 384 3.84 31.90 0.31
CA LEU A 384 3.66 32.33 -1.08
C LEU A 384 2.33 31.89 -1.67
N GLU A 385 1.78 30.74 -1.27
CA GLU A 385 0.47 30.28 -1.72
C GLU A 385 -0.68 31.21 -1.30
N SER A 386 -0.52 32.03 -0.23
CA SER A 386 -1.50 33.04 0.19
C SER A 386 -1.82 34.07 -0.90
N PHE A 387 -0.93 34.24 -1.86
CA PHE A 387 -1.06 35.21 -2.95
C PHE A 387 -1.67 34.62 -4.24
N ARG A 388 -1.93 33.32 -4.26
CA ARG A 388 -2.53 32.67 -5.43
C ARG A 388 -3.93 33.25 -5.73
N GLY A 389 -4.15 33.67 -6.98
CA GLY A 389 -5.42 34.23 -7.42
C GLY A 389 -5.71 35.65 -6.90
N ARG A 390 -4.74 36.32 -6.27
CA ARG A 390 -4.90 37.71 -5.86
C ARG A 390 -4.68 38.65 -7.04
N THR A 391 -5.32 39.86 -6.97
CA THR A 391 -5.37 40.83 -8.08
C THR A 391 -4.87 42.21 -7.72
N ASN A 392 -4.57 42.49 -6.44
CA ASN A 392 -4.13 43.81 -5.99
C ASN A 392 -2.71 44.10 -6.46
N ALA A 393 -2.54 45.11 -7.35
CA ALA A 393 -1.25 45.43 -7.96
C ALA A 393 -0.18 45.80 -6.93
N THR A 394 -0.52 46.62 -5.92
CA THR A 394 0.42 47.06 -4.89
C THR A 394 0.97 45.88 -4.08
N ILE A 395 0.10 44.93 -3.70
CA ILE A 395 0.53 43.74 -2.99
C ILE A 395 1.48 42.91 -3.86
N GLY A 396 1.16 42.74 -5.15
CA GLY A 396 1.98 42.01 -6.10
C GLY A 396 3.37 42.64 -6.28
N GLN A 397 3.44 43.96 -6.41
CA GLN A 397 4.71 44.71 -6.52
C GLN A 397 5.55 44.55 -5.25
N ASN A 398 4.95 44.82 -4.08
CA ASN A 398 5.66 44.67 -2.80
C ASN A 398 6.17 43.23 -2.58
N LEU A 399 5.41 42.21 -3.01
CA LEU A 399 5.85 40.81 -2.95
C LEU A 399 7.09 40.57 -3.83
N ILE A 400 7.08 41.08 -5.06
CA ILE A 400 8.22 40.97 -5.99
C ILE A 400 9.45 41.67 -5.40
N GLU A 401 9.30 42.90 -4.90
CA GLU A 401 10.38 43.65 -4.27
C GLU A 401 10.96 42.93 -3.05
N SER A 402 10.10 42.45 -2.14
CA SER A 402 10.52 41.72 -0.95
C SER A 402 11.31 40.44 -1.31
N LEU A 403 10.92 39.73 -2.38
CA LEU A 403 11.64 38.53 -2.83
C LEU A 403 12.93 38.86 -3.58
N LEU A 404 13.01 40.01 -4.30
CA LEU A 404 14.22 40.47 -4.97
C LEU A 404 15.29 40.91 -3.95
N ASP A 405 14.89 41.53 -2.85
CA ASP A 405 15.77 41.95 -1.77
C ASP A 405 16.29 40.77 -0.93
N ASN A 406 15.58 39.64 -0.93
CA ASN A 406 15.92 38.48 -0.13
C ASN A 406 16.43 37.30 -0.99
N GLN A 407 17.53 37.50 -1.73
CA GLN A 407 18.12 36.51 -2.65
C GLN A 407 18.46 35.18 -1.98
N LYS A 408 18.76 35.16 -0.68
CA LYS A 408 19.02 33.97 0.12
C LYS A 408 17.84 32.97 0.12
N LEU A 409 16.63 33.45 -0.18
CA LEU A 409 15.41 32.61 -0.23
C LEU A 409 15.23 31.92 -1.57
N TRP A 410 15.89 32.33 -2.66
CA TRP A 410 15.66 31.86 -4.02
C TRP A 410 15.89 30.36 -4.21
N PRO A 411 16.92 29.72 -3.63
CA PRO A 411 17.10 28.28 -3.73
C PRO A 411 15.91 27.47 -3.20
N ASN A 412 15.15 28.05 -2.26
CA ASN A 412 14.01 27.40 -1.60
C ASN A 412 12.70 27.59 -2.37
N ILE A 413 12.68 28.43 -3.41
CA ILE A 413 11.50 28.72 -4.22
C ILE A 413 11.51 27.80 -5.44
N ARG A 414 10.54 26.91 -5.55
CA ARG A 414 10.39 26.06 -6.74
C ARG A 414 10.12 26.94 -7.98
N PRO A 415 10.83 26.75 -9.11
CA PRO A 415 10.66 27.60 -10.29
C PRO A 415 9.22 27.69 -10.81
N ARG A 416 8.41 26.66 -10.61
CA ARG A 416 6.99 26.63 -11.03
C ARG A 416 6.04 27.31 -10.05
N LEU A 417 6.47 27.61 -8.82
CA LEU A 417 5.63 28.23 -7.79
C LEU A 417 5.32 29.69 -8.12
N LEU A 418 6.35 30.48 -8.40
CA LEU A 418 6.17 31.91 -8.68
C LEU A 418 5.23 32.19 -9.85
N PRO A 419 5.37 31.55 -11.04
CA PRO A 419 4.42 31.75 -12.13
C PRO A 419 2.97 31.44 -11.71
N ALA A 420 2.76 30.40 -10.91
CA ALA A 420 1.43 29.99 -10.46
C ALA A 420 0.83 30.96 -9.45
N VAL A 421 1.64 31.48 -8.52
CA VAL A 421 1.25 32.46 -7.49
C VAL A 421 0.94 33.83 -8.12
N LEU A 422 1.77 34.27 -9.07
CA LEU A 422 1.69 35.62 -9.64
C LEU A 422 0.74 35.74 -10.83
N LYS A 423 0.19 34.62 -11.35
CA LYS A 423 -0.70 34.58 -12.52
C LYS A 423 -1.95 35.45 -12.37
N GLY A 424 -2.49 35.61 -11.15
CA GLY A 424 -3.71 36.38 -10.90
C GLY A 424 -3.53 37.89 -10.89
N PHE A 425 -2.31 38.39 -10.77
CA PHE A 425 -2.03 39.81 -10.68
C PHE A 425 -2.13 40.51 -12.04
N PRO A 426 -2.33 41.86 -12.06
CA PRO A 426 -2.41 42.63 -13.30
C PRO A 426 -1.14 42.51 -14.16
N GLU A 427 -1.29 42.76 -15.48
CA GLU A 427 -0.22 42.59 -16.48
C GLU A 427 1.08 43.29 -16.12
N LYS A 428 0.99 44.53 -15.62
CA LYS A 428 2.18 45.27 -15.15
C LYS A 428 3.00 44.51 -14.12
N VAL A 429 2.33 43.89 -13.13
CA VAL A 429 2.98 43.08 -12.09
C VAL A 429 3.57 41.80 -12.68
N GLN A 430 2.86 41.17 -13.64
CA GLN A 430 3.35 39.97 -14.31
C GLN A 430 4.62 40.23 -15.13
N VAL A 431 4.72 41.39 -15.78
CA VAL A 431 5.95 41.82 -16.50
C VAL A 431 7.12 41.97 -15.52
N GLU A 432 6.91 42.65 -14.41
CA GLU A 432 7.94 42.81 -13.35
C GLU A 432 8.33 41.44 -12.76
N ALA A 433 7.37 40.53 -12.60
CA ALA A 433 7.58 39.19 -12.10
C ALA A 433 8.53 38.35 -12.98
N GLN A 434 8.57 38.57 -14.32
CA GLN A 434 9.47 37.84 -15.21
C GLN A 434 10.94 37.98 -14.82
N ILE A 435 11.32 39.15 -14.32
CA ILE A 435 12.70 39.41 -13.85
C ILE A 435 13.01 38.51 -12.64
N LEU A 436 12.12 38.49 -11.65
CA LEU A 436 12.27 37.64 -10.47
C LEU A 436 12.28 36.15 -10.85
N ILE A 437 11.31 35.71 -11.69
CA ILE A 437 11.21 34.32 -12.16
C ILE A 437 12.50 33.91 -12.87
N GLY A 438 13.05 34.76 -13.74
CA GLY A 438 14.31 34.51 -14.44
C GLY A 438 15.50 34.38 -13.47
N LYS A 439 15.60 35.25 -12.47
CA LYS A 439 16.67 35.19 -11.46
C LYS A 439 16.57 33.93 -10.58
N VAL A 440 15.36 33.57 -10.12
CA VAL A 440 15.12 32.34 -9.34
C VAL A 440 15.43 31.08 -10.18
N ALA A 441 15.02 31.09 -11.45
CA ALA A 441 15.33 29.98 -12.36
C ALA A 441 16.84 29.85 -12.62
N ALA A 442 17.54 30.96 -12.78
CA ALA A 442 19.01 30.97 -12.96
C ALA A 442 19.74 30.47 -11.70
N ALA A 443 19.31 30.89 -10.51
CA ALA A 443 19.86 30.41 -9.26
C ALA A 443 19.67 28.89 -9.11
N HIS A 444 18.50 28.39 -9.50
CA HIS A 444 18.21 26.97 -9.50
C HIS A 444 19.03 26.19 -10.56
N GLN A 445 19.16 26.75 -11.78
CA GLN A 445 20.01 26.13 -12.84
C GLN A 445 21.48 26.09 -12.45
N SER A 446 21.98 27.09 -11.73
CA SER A 446 23.33 27.09 -11.18
C SER A 446 23.53 25.94 -10.19
N SER A 447 22.55 25.67 -9.35
CA SER A 447 22.56 24.49 -8.46
C SER A 447 22.58 23.17 -9.24
N LEU A 448 21.89 23.09 -10.38
CA LEU A 448 21.84 21.91 -11.26
C LEU A 448 23.10 21.75 -12.15
N ALA A 449 23.99 22.75 -12.23
CA ALA A 449 25.18 22.67 -13.08
C ALA A 449 26.07 21.47 -12.75
N GLY A 450 26.18 21.11 -11.45
CA GLY A 450 26.90 19.91 -11.00
C GLY A 450 26.29 18.59 -11.45
N LEU A 451 25.00 18.57 -11.89
CA LEU A 451 24.32 17.36 -12.36
C LEU A 451 24.51 17.09 -13.85
N ARG A 452 25.05 18.06 -14.62
CA ARG A 452 25.23 17.91 -16.08
C ARG A 452 26.17 16.77 -16.44
N SER A 453 27.18 16.50 -15.60
CA SER A 453 28.10 15.37 -15.77
C SER A 453 27.40 14.00 -15.72
N PHE A 454 26.26 13.91 -15.05
CA PHE A 454 25.48 12.69 -14.90
C PHE A 454 24.29 12.58 -15.88
N SER A 455 24.07 13.56 -16.75
CA SER A 455 22.90 13.60 -17.64
C SER A 455 22.83 12.40 -18.59
N HIS A 456 23.98 11.84 -18.99
CA HIS A 456 24.08 10.63 -19.81
C HIS A 456 23.57 9.35 -19.12
N LEU A 457 23.35 9.40 -17.79
CA LEU A 457 22.79 8.29 -17.01
C LEU A 457 21.24 8.29 -16.97
N LEU A 458 20.63 9.32 -17.53
CA LEU A 458 19.16 9.42 -17.56
C LEU A 458 18.53 8.49 -18.60
N GLU A 459 19.31 7.99 -19.55
CA GLU A 459 18.86 7.10 -20.62
C GLU A 459 19.44 5.69 -20.44
N GLY A 460 18.69 4.70 -20.87
CA GLY A 460 19.05 3.29 -20.69
C GLY A 460 18.84 2.79 -19.27
N GLY A 461 19.59 1.73 -18.89
CA GLY A 461 19.49 1.08 -17.57
C GLY A 461 18.42 0.01 -17.50
N GLU A 462 18.67 -0.96 -16.61
CA GLU A 462 17.84 -2.13 -16.38
C GLU A 462 17.13 -2.01 -15.04
N ALA A 463 15.80 -1.84 -15.04
CA ALA A 463 15.00 -1.64 -13.81
C ALA A 463 15.14 -2.82 -12.81
N GLY A 464 15.29 -4.06 -13.31
CA GLY A 464 15.52 -5.23 -12.46
C GLY A 464 16.84 -5.17 -11.69
N ASN A 465 17.91 -4.69 -12.33
CA ASN A 465 19.20 -4.45 -11.68
C ASN A 465 19.09 -3.28 -10.71
N GLY A 466 18.43 -2.19 -11.12
CA GLY A 466 18.18 -1.03 -10.27
C GLY A 466 17.41 -1.37 -9.00
N ARG A 467 16.45 -2.30 -9.07
CA ARG A 467 15.79 -2.83 -7.89
C ARG A 467 16.78 -3.49 -6.93
N ARG A 468 17.72 -4.29 -7.43
CA ARG A 468 18.78 -4.90 -6.59
C ARG A 468 19.67 -3.84 -5.95
N VAL A 469 20.04 -2.80 -6.69
CA VAL A 469 20.81 -1.66 -6.15
C VAL A 469 20.03 -0.97 -5.04
N PHE A 470 18.74 -0.67 -5.23
CA PHE A 470 17.90 0.00 -4.25
C PHE A 470 17.85 -0.73 -2.89
N PHE A 471 17.78 -2.06 -2.92
CA PHE A 471 17.75 -2.91 -1.72
C PHE A 471 19.14 -3.37 -1.25
N SER A 472 20.23 -2.90 -1.87
CA SER A 472 21.59 -3.31 -1.48
C SER A 472 22.10 -2.55 -0.26
N GLU A 473 23.11 -3.15 0.41
CA GLU A 473 23.83 -2.53 1.52
C GLU A 473 24.70 -1.33 1.08
N VAL A 474 25.00 -1.21 -0.21
CA VAL A 474 25.78 -0.09 -0.76
C VAL A 474 24.91 1.17 -0.90
N ALA A 475 23.77 1.05 -1.57
CA ALA A 475 22.87 2.19 -1.80
C ALA A 475 21.99 2.51 -0.58
N ARG A 476 21.60 1.50 0.20
CA ARG A 476 20.78 1.59 1.43
C ARG A 476 19.47 2.37 1.27
N CYS A 477 18.94 2.52 0.07
CA CYS A 477 17.73 3.31 -0.15
C CYS A 477 16.53 2.76 0.65
N ALA A 478 16.39 1.42 0.68
CA ALA A 478 15.33 0.73 1.40
C ALA A 478 15.40 0.88 2.93
N SER A 479 16.55 1.31 3.49
CA SER A 479 16.66 1.57 4.93
C SER A 479 15.83 2.78 5.39
N CYS A 480 15.47 3.68 4.45
CA CYS A 480 14.66 4.86 4.73
C CYS A 480 13.38 4.91 3.88
N HIS A 481 13.41 4.40 2.66
CA HIS A 481 12.31 4.52 1.71
C HIS A 481 11.56 3.20 1.50
N ARG A 482 10.23 3.32 1.39
CA ARG A 482 9.34 2.20 1.07
C ARG A 482 9.05 2.16 -0.43
N VAL A 483 8.97 0.93 -0.99
CA VAL A 483 8.45 0.62 -2.32
C VAL A 483 7.49 -0.56 -2.20
N GLY A 484 6.21 -0.34 -2.39
CA GLY A 484 5.17 -1.33 -2.11
C GLY A 484 5.13 -1.69 -0.63
N ALA A 485 5.22 -2.97 -0.32
CA ALA A 485 5.28 -3.48 1.07
C ALA A 485 6.72 -3.59 1.62
N LEU A 486 7.74 -3.24 0.84
CA LEU A 486 9.16 -3.46 1.20
C LEU A 486 9.86 -2.14 1.53
N GLY A 487 10.80 -2.19 2.46
CA GLY A 487 11.58 -1.04 2.94
C GLY A 487 10.94 -0.34 4.15
N ASN A 488 11.49 0.82 4.54
CA ASN A 488 11.07 1.58 5.72
C ASN A 488 10.37 2.90 5.31
N ALA A 489 9.57 3.44 6.23
CA ALA A 489 8.79 4.67 6.01
C ALA A 489 9.37 5.88 6.75
N ILE A 490 10.71 6.01 6.78
CA ILE A 490 11.42 7.15 7.38
C ILE A 490 11.52 8.29 6.39
N GLY A 491 11.77 7.97 5.12
CA GLY A 491 11.70 8.90 4.01
C GLY A 491 10.37 8.75 3.25
N PRO A 492 10.13 9.61 2.24
CA PRO A 492 8.96 9.52 1.39
C PRO A 492 8.76 8.15 0.77
N ASP A 493 7.50 7.70 0.66
CA ASP A 493 7.14 6.49 -0.08
C ASP A 493 7.42 6.69 -1.58
N LEU A 494 8.24 5.81 -2.15
CA LEU A 494 8.66 5.87 -3.55
C LEU A 494 7.86 4.96 -4.48
N SER A 495 6.83 4.27 -3.99
CA SER A 495 6.04 3.30 -4.78
C SER A 495 5.44 3.87 -6.08
N ARG A 496 5.25 5.20 -6.14
CA ARG A 496 4.70 5.90 -7.31
C ARG A 496 5.57 7.04 -7.82
N ILE A 497 6.83 7.07 -7.43
CA ILE A 497 7.72 8.21 -7.67
C ILE A 497 7.93 8.48 -9.16
N GLY A 498 7.94 7.46 -10.01
CA GLY A 498 8.09 7.58 -11.46
C GLY A 498 6.89 8.21 -12.18
N ARG A 499 5.73 8.40 -11.49
CA ARG A 499 4.60 9.21 -11.98
C ARG A 499 4.74 10.68 -11.63
N VAL A 500 5.48 10.99 -10.57
CA VAL A 500 5.51 12.31 -9.93
C VAL A 500 6.76 13.08 -10.34
N ARG A 501 7.89 12.37 -10.57
CA ARG A 501 9.19 12.97 -10.85
C ARG A 501 9.82 12.45 -12.14
N GLY A 502 10.44 13.36 -12.90
CA GLY A 502 11.24 13.03 -14.06
C GLY A 502 12.63 12.50 -13.68
N GLY A 503 13.36 11.95 -14.66
CA GLY A 503 14.69 11.38 -14.42
C GLY A 503 15.68 12.38 -13.83
N LEU A 504 15.68 13.63 -14.31
CA LEU A 504 16.56 14.68 -13.78
C LEU A 504 16.23 15.05 -12.33
N ASP A 505 14.92 15.13 -11.98
CA ASP A 505 14.51 15.40 -10.61
C ASP A 505 14.89 14.26 -9.65
N LEU A 506 14.87 13.01 -10.14
CA LEU A 506 15.31 11.83 -9.37
C LEU A 506 16.82 11.84 -9.17
N LEU A 507 17.58 12.17 -10.22
CA LEU A 507 19.03 12.30 -10.17
C LEU A 507 19.44 13.40 -9.18
N GLU A 508 18.79 14.59 -9.24
CA GLU A 508 19.00 15.68 -8.31
C GLU A 508 18.79 15.23 -6.86
N ALA A 509 17.68 14.53 -6.58
CA ALA A 509 17.37 14.06 -5.24
C ALA A 509 18.40 13.06 -4.68
N ILE A 510 19.07 12.29 -5.54
CA ILE A 510 20.11 11.33 -5.14
C ILE A 510 21.46 12.02 -4.94
N VAL A 511 21.83 12.92 -5.84
CA VAL A 511 23.17 13.55 -5.85
C VAL A 511 23.22 14.77 -4.91
N GLN A 512 22.11 15.50 -4.81
CA GLN A 512 22.00 16.74 -4.03
C GLN A 512 20.73 16.71 -3.15
N PRO A 513 20.66 15.84 -2.15
CA PRO A 513 19.43 15.62 -1.35
C PRO A 513 18.97 16.86 -0.57
N ASP A 514 19.89 17.79 -0.29
CA ASP A 514 19.58 19.05 0.42
C ASP A 514 18.87 20.09 -0.44
N THR A 515 18.90 19.96 -1.76
CA THR A 515 18.37 20.97 -2.69
C THR A 515 16.86 21.07 -2.64
N ARG A 516 16.17 19.95 -2.35
CA ARG A 516 14.71 19.89 -2.33
C ARG A 516 14.20 19.03 -1.20
N LEU A 517 13.78 19.66 -0.13
CA LEU A 517 13.08 18.96 0.94
C LEU A 517 11.62 18.68 0.53
N VAL A 518 11.14 17.50 0.90
CA VAL A 518 9.75 17.08 0.67
C VAL A 518 8.91 17.54 1.87
N PRO A 519 7.77 18.21 1.67
CA PRO A 519 6.87 18.59 2.76
C PRO A 519 6.51 17.39 3.66
N GLY A 520 6.66 17.58 4.97
CA GLY A 520 6.48 16.52 5.97
C GLY A 520 7.75 15.70 6.28
N PHE A 521 8.85 15.97 5.57
CA PHE A 521 10.17 15.36 5.80
C PHE A 521 11.25 16.43 6.01
N GLU A 522 10.84 17.58 6.53
CA GLU A 522 11.75 18.66 6.89
C GLU A 522 12.70 18.20 8.00
N THR A 523 13.96 18.59 7.89
CA THR A 523 14.94 18.34 8.95
C THR A 523 14.89 19.50 9.95
N TYR A 524 14.82 19.13 11.20
CA TYR A 524 14.87 20.07 12.32
C TYR A 524 16.19 19.93 13.07
N ARG A 525 16.67 21.04 13.59
CA ARG A 525 17.80 21.12 14.51
C ARG A 525 17.30 21.50 15.88
N VAL A 526 17.51 20.63 16.85
CA VAL A 526 17.26 20.92 18.26
C VAL A 526 18.59 21.13 18.95
N ARG A 527 18.78 22.27 19.62
CA ARG A 527 19.94 22.56 20.47
C ARG A 527 19.56 22.38 21.93
N THR A 528 20.44 21.77 22.66
CA THR A 528 20.42 21.64 24.12
C THR A 528 21.79 22.01 24.66
N LYS A 529 21.92 22.15 25.98
CA LYS A 529 23.24 22.36 26.64
C LYS A 529 24.26 21.25 26.33
N SER A 530 23.80 20.05 26.01
CA SER A 530 24.65 18.92 25.67
C SER A 530 25.03 18.83 24.17
N GLY A 531 24.51 19.70 23.33
CA GLY A 531 24.83 19.75 21.90
C GLY A 531 23.60 19.92 21.00
N ALA A 532 23.83 19.82 19.69
CA ALA A 532 22.77 19.93 18.68
C ALA A 532 22.47 18.59 18.03
N VAL A 533 21.20 18.32 17.77
CA VAL A 533 20.69 17.11 17.10
C VAL A 533 19.87 17.53 15.89
N ASN A 534 20.16 16.92 14.73
CA ASN A 534 19.36 17.11 13.52
C ASN A 534 18.55 15.82 13.25
N GLY A 535 17.31 15.97 12.83
CA GLY A 535 16.46 14.84 12.47
C GLY A 535 15.11 15.25 11.92
N ILE A 536 14.35 14.28 11.40
CA ILE A 536 12.94 14.49 11.06
C ILE A 536 12.13 14.41 12.36
N LEU A 537 11.18 15.31 12.52
CA LEU A 537 10.29 15.30 13.68
C LEU A 537 9.33 14.10 13.61
N VAL A 538 9.36 13.28 14.66
CA VAL A 538 8.47 12.11 14.83
C VAL A 538 7.35 12.43 15.80
N GLU A 539 7.68 13.15 16.87
CA GLU A 539 6.73 13.50 17.93
C GLU A 539 7.11 14.84 18.56
N GLU A 540 6.13 15.66 18.81
CA GLU A 540 6.25 16.88 19.61
C GLU A 540 5.12 16.88 20.65
N SER A 541 5.51 17.02 21.92
CA SER A 541 4.59 17.11 23.04
C SER A 541 5.00 18.22 24.00
N ALA A 542 4.16 18.53 24.97
CA ALA A 542 4.51 19.50 26.00
C ALA A 542 5.77 19.13 26.81
N THR A 543 6.13 17.85 26.85
CA THR A 543 7.22 17.33 27.68
C THR A 543 8.45 16.89 26.91
N ALA A 544 8.32 16.55 25.61
CA ALA A 544 9.43 16.02 24.82
C ALA A 544 9.24 16.27 23.32
N VAL A 545 10.38 16.37 22.63
CA VAL A 545 10.51 16.34 21.17
C VAL A 545 11.27 15.08 20.77
N ALA A 546 10.75 14.29 19.85
CA ALA A 546 11.41 13.11 19.32
C ALA A 546 11.82 13.33 17.86
N LEU A 547 13.10 13.16 17.57
CA LEU A 547 13.67 13.28 16.23
C LEU A 547 14.17 11.94 15.71
N GLN A 548 13.78 11.57 14.51
CA GLN A 548 14.41 10.49 13.74
C GLN A 548 15.75 10.98 13.19
N VAL A 549 16.82 10.52 13.77
CA VAL A 549 18.19 10.99 13.44
C VAL A 549 18.79 10.21 12.27
N ASN A 550 18.46 8.93 12.17
CA ASN A 550 18.86 8.05 11.07
C ASN A 550 17.90 6.84 11.00
N ALA A 551 18.18 5.88 10.10
CA ALA A 551 17.32 4.74 9.83
C ALA A 551 16.89 3.90 11.06
N THR A 552 17.69 3.91 12.14
CA THR A 552 17.48 3.04 13.31
C THR A 552 17.34 3.78 14.64
N ARG A 553 17.57 5.11 14.65
CA ARG A 553 17.66 5.87 15.90
C ARG A 553 16.67 7.02 15.96
N VAL A 554 15.75 6.94 16.90
CA VAL A 554 14.93 8.06 17.37
C VAL A 554 15.55 8.63 18.64
N MET A 555 15.73 9.94 18.68
CA MET A 555 16.26 10.65 19.84
C MET A 555 15.14 11.48 20.48
N ARG A 556 14.83 11.18 21.73
CA ARG A 556 13.80 11.90 22.50
C ARG A 556 14.49 12.90 23.43
N LEU A 557 14.13 14.17 23.31
CA LEU A 557 14.72 15.29 24.04
C LEU A 557 13.64 15.94 24.90
N PRO A 558 13.85 16.11 26.22
CA PRO A 558 12.92 16.82 27.08
C PRO A 558 12.75 18.27 26.61
N THR A 559 11.50 18.75 26.47
CA THR A 559 11.21 20.12 26.03
C THR A 559 11.89 21.17 26.92
N ALA A 560 11.98 20.95 28.23
CA ALA A 560 12.67 21.81 29.17
C ALA A 560 14.19 21.92 28.95
N ALA A 561 14.80 21.01 28.20
CA ALA A 561 16.24 21.03 27.89
C ALA A 561 16.54 21.72 26.54
N ILE A 562 15.52 22.10 25.78
CA ILE A 562 15.67 22.69 24.44
C ILE A 562 15.98 24.17 24.56
N GLU A 563 17.09 24.59 23.99
CA GLU A 563 17.51 26.00 23.89
C GLU A 563 17.05 26.63 22.57
N SER A 564 17.07 25.88 21.47
CA SER A 564 16.49 26.28 20.20
C SER A 564 15.98 25.07 19.41
N PHE A 565 14.95 25.32 18.59
CA PHE A 565 14.32 24.33 17.73
C PHE A 565 13.98 25.01 16.40
N ASP A 566 14.75 24.70 15.36
CA ASP A 566 14.71 25.38 14.07
C ASP A 566 14.63 24.39 12.92
N SER A 567 13.95 24.73 11.83
CA SER A 567 14.08 24.03 10.55
C SER A 567 15.42 24.36 9.90
N VAL A 568 16.07 23.37 9.30
CA VAL A 568 17.35 23.55 8.63
C VAL A 568 17.28 23.10 7.17
N PRO A 569 18.00 23.78 6.25
CA PRO A 569 18.02 23.43 4.84
C PRO A 569 18.97 22.23 4.59
N ALA A 570 18.71 21.13 5.27
CA ALA A 570 19.48 19.90 5.15
C ALA A 570 18.53 18.70 5.15
N SER A 571 18.86 17.69 4.38
CA SER A 571 18.14 16.41 4.38
C SER A 571 18.78 15.43 5.37
N ILE A 572 18.00 14.52 5.96
CA ILE A 572 18.59 13.37 6.66
C ILE A 572 19.06 12.29 5.68
N MET A 573 18.68 12.37 4.40
CA MET A 573 19.26 11.55 3.35
C MET A 573 20.73 11.95 3.16
N PRO A 574 21.69 11.04 3.38
CA PRO A 574 23.10 11.41 3.29
C PRO A 574 23.49 11.89 1.90
N SER A 575 24.26 12.98 1.84
CA SER A 575 24.93 13.40 0.62
C SER A 575 26.02 12.41 0.23
N GLY A 576 26.34 12.30 -1.06
CA GLY A 576 27.40 11.40 -1.55
C GLY A 576 27.01 9.93 -1.69
N LEU A 577 25.76 9.55 -1.48
CA LEU A 577 25.31 8.15 -1.68
C LEU A 577 25.62 7.62 -3.09
N HIS A 578 25.59 8.48 -4.09
CA HIS A 578 25.91 8.14 -5.48
C HIS A 578 27.39 7.83 -5.70
N GLU A 579 28.31 8.33 -4.87
CA GLU A 579 29.75 8.11 -4.98
C GLU A 579 30.14 6.64 -4.70
N GLY A 580 29.32 5.94 -3.91
CA GLY A 580 29.48 4.51 -3.65
C GLY A 580 28.95 3.61 -4.77
N LEU A 581 28.34 4.18 -5.83
CA LEU A 581 27.73 3.45 -6.94
C LEU A 581 28.57 3.63 -8.21
N THR A 582 28.68 2.58 -9.01
CA THR A 582 29.17 2.72 -10.38
C THR A 582 28.15 3.46 -11.23
N GLU A 583 28.59 4.05 -12.34
CA GLU A 583 27.67 4.72 -13.29
C GLU A 583 26.56 3.78 -13.79
N ASN A 584 26.88 2.51 -14.04
CA ASN A 584 25.87 1.53 -14.43
C ASN A 584 24.85 1.28 -13.31
N GLN A 585 25.30 1.16 -12.06
CA GLN A 585 24.41 1.01 -10.92
C GLN A 585 23.50 2.23 -10.71
N LEU A 586 24.03 3.44 -10.87
CA LEU A 586 23.24 4.67 -10.77
C LEU A 586 22.22 4.78 -11.92
N ARG A 587 22.62 4.43 -13.15
CA ARG A 587 21.74 4.37 -14.32
C ARG A 587 20.61 3.37 -14.12
N ASP A 588 20.92 2.17 -13.66
CA ASP A 588 19.94 1.11 -13.37
C ASP A 588 18.98 1.54 -12.24
N LEU A 589 19.50 2.17 -11.17
CA LEU A 589 18.70 2.72 -10.07
C LEU A 589 17.70 3.77 -10.58
N LEU A 590 18.14 4.70 -11.45
CA LEU A 590 17.27 5.69 -12.08
C LEU A 590 16.20 5.03 -12.96
N ALA A 591 16.54 3.99 -13.71
CA ALA A 591 15.59 3.21 -14.50
C ALA A 591 14.54 2.54 -13.61
N PHE A 592 14.95 1.96 -12.48
CA PHE A 592 14.05 1.36 -11.49
C PHE A 592 13.09 2.41 -10.90
N LEU A 593 13.59 3.53 -10.39
CA LEU A 593 12.76 4.57 -9.79
C LEU A 593 11.75 5.15 -10.80
N ARG A 594 12.14 5.34 -12.06
CA ARG A 594 11.24 5.78 -13.14
C ARG A 594 10.16 4.75 -13.48
N SER A 595 10.42 3.47 -13.26
CA SER A 595 9.45 2.39 -13.49
C SER A 595 8.38 2.31 -12.41
N LEU A 596 8.61 2.90 -11.22
CA LEU A 596 7.67 2.90 -10.09
C LEU A 596 6.48 3.83 -10.35
N ARG A 597 5.46 3.31 -11.00
CA ARG A 597 4.25 4.07 -11.39
C ARG A 597 2.99 3.68 -10.61
N GLY A 598 3.12 2.74 -9.68
CA GLY A 598 2.01 2.14 -8.97
C GLY A 598 1.22 1.21 -9.92
N GLY A 599 1.10 -0.05 -9.57
CA GLY A 599 0.21 -1.02 -10.22
C GLY A 599 -1.21 -0.84 -9.72
#